data_8f57a08b4e4fb97cd12741b07f3c4b31
#
_entry.id   8f57a08b4e4fb97cd12741b07f3c4b31
#
_cell.length_a   1.000
_cell.length_b   1.000
_cell.length_c   1.000
_cell.angle_alpha   90.00
_cell.angle_beta   90.00
_cell.angle_gamma   90.00
#
_symmetry.space_group_name_H-M   'P 1'
#
loop_
_entity.id
_entity.type
_entity.pdbx_description
1 polymer ?
#
loop_
_entity_poly.entity_id
_entity_poly.type
_entity_poly.pdbx_seq_one_letter_code
_entity_poly.pdbx_strand_id
1 'polypeptide(L)'
;MKGLAENLKSILIILLVVALALMSALRLMEIQVVGDDTIKNQVTYSDDAITYTKQVKAARGEILDYNSNIIVTNEPQSNLVLEKAFFPSDLKEGNKTLLGIYNALKDRGYEYKDSLPITPDRPYVFTVEDSTDVIENLNLNVYATAENCVDKLISDNEIDESYSDEEKRIIAGMRYDMIEKDFAYSNDLVLAEDIDETSVIEFKELSNFYKIGRAH
;
A
#
# COMPACT_ATOMS: atom_id res chain seq x y z
N MET A 1 10.43 -30.00 69.68
CA MET A 1 11.10 -29.95 68.35
C MET A 1 10.16 -30.12 67.14
N LYS A 2 9.02 -30.85 67.24
CA LYS A 2 8.06 -31.01 66.13
C LYS A 2 7.39 -29.69 65.67
N GLY A 3 6.96 -28.82 66.62
CA GLY A 3 6.29 -27.58 66.28
C GLY A 3 7.17 -26.54 65.55
N LEU A 4 8.48 -26.54 65.82
CA LEU A 4 9.42 -25.65 65.13
C LEU A 4 9.59 -26.01 63.65
N ALA A 5 9.58 -27.34 63.35
CA ALA A 5 9.72 -27.81 61.96
C ALA A 5 8.45 -27.62 61.13
N GLU A 6 7.27 -27.66 61.76
CA GLU A 6 5.99 -27.35 61.07
C GLU A 6 5.84 -25.84 60.79
N ASN A 7 6.22 -25.00 61.75
CA ASN A 7 6.25 -23.56 61.51
C ASN A 7 7.27 -23.14 60.41
N LEU A 8 8.42 -23.83 60.36
CA LEU A 8 9.42 -23.60 59.33
C LEU A 8 8.91 -23.95 57.94
N LYS A 9 8.17 -25.08 57.80
CA LYS A 9 7.53 -25.47 56.52
C LYS A 9 6.47 -24.46 56.11
N SER A 10 5.63 -23.98 57.04
CA SER A 10 4.60 -22.97 56.73
C SER A 10 5.22 -21.66 56.29
N ILE A 11 6.29 -21.20 56.94
CA ILE A 11 7.02 -20.01 56.57
C ILE A 11 7.63 -20.15 55.15
N LEU A 12 8.19 -21.30 54.84
CA LEU A 12 8.81 -21.57 53.54
C LEU A 12 7.77 -21.59 52.40
N ILE A 13 6.57 -22.13 52.66
CA ILE A 13 5.45 -22.09 51.70
C ILE A 13 4.97 -20.63 51.47
N ILE A 14 4.80 -19.84 52.54
CA ILE A 14 4.41 -18.45 52.41
C ILE A 14 5.44 -17.66 51.63
N LEU A 15 6.73 -17.87 51.87
CA LEU A 15 7.82 -17.21 51.16
C LEU A 15 7.84 -17.57 49.66
N LEU A 16 7.55 -18.85 49.33
CA LEU A 16 7.42 -19.30 47.95
C LEU A 16 6.25 -18.60 47.27
N VAL A 17 5.08 -18.53 47.90
CA VAL A 17 3.90 -17.87 47.32
C VAL A 17 4.15 -16.36 47.07
N VAL A 18 4.79 -15.69 48.03
CA VAL A 18 5.16 -14.28 47.92
C VAL A 18 6.16 -14.07 46.78
N ALA A 19 7.15 -14.95 46.64
CA ALA A 19 8.12 -14.89 45.54
C ALA A 19 7.47 -15.08 44.16
N LEU A 20 6.53 -16.00 44.04
CA LEU A 20 5.75 -16.20 42.80
C LEU A 20 4.87 -14.99 42.47
N ALA A 21 4.22 -14.41 43.50
CA ALA A 21 3.40 -13.20 43.34
C ALA A 21 4.24 -11.98 42.90
N LEU A 22 5.43 -11.81 43.46
CA LEU A 22 6.37 -10.76 43.07
C LEU A 22 6.87 -10.97 41.64
N MET A 23 7.20 -12.19 41.27
CA MET A 23 7.65 -12.50 39.92
C MET A 23 6.55 -12.23 38.88
N SER A 24 5.30 -12.58 39.21
CA SER A 24 4.14 -12.27 38.35
C SER A 24 3.88 -10.76 38.25
N ALA A 25 4.02 -10.01 39.34
CA ALA A 25 3.86 -8.57 39.33
C ALA A 25 4.95 -7.85 38.51
N LEU A 26 6.21 -8.33 38.61
CA LEU A 26 7.32 -7.80 37.81
C LEU A 26 7.11 -8.09 36.32
N ARG A 27 6.61 -9.28 35.97
CA ARG A 27 6.29 -9.64 34.57
C ARG A 27 5.16 -8.79 34.02
N LEU A 28 4.12 -8.53 34.80
CA LEU A 28 3.03 -7.63 34.40
C LEU A 28 3.52 -6.20 34.21
N MET A 29 4.39 -5.73 35.13
CA MET A 29 4.99 -4.40 35.03
C MET A 29 5.88 -4.26 33.79
N GLU A 30 6.64 -5.30 33.45
CA GLU A 30 7.46 -5.37 32.21
C GLU A 30 6.59 -5.25 30.96
N ILE A 31 5.46 -5.96 30.90
CA ILE A 31 4.53 -5.91 29.77
C ILE A 31 3.77 -4.59 29.69
N GLN A 32 3.38 -4.00 30.83
CA GLN A 32 2.54 -2.80 30.88
C GLN A 32 3.33 -1.48 30.82
N VAL A 33 4.55 -1.45 31.38
CA VAL A 33 5.34 -0.22 31.53
C VAL A 33 6.50 -0.15 30.54
N VAL A 34 7.12 -1.31 30.26
CA VAL A 34 8.25 -1.41 29.32
C VAL A 34 7.78 -1.99 28.00
N GLY A 35 6.53 -1.80 27.63
CA GLY A 35 5.95 -2.37 26.42
C GLY A 35 6.99 -2.60 25.32
N ASP A 36 7.01 -3.81 24.79
CA ASP A 36 7.87 -4.25 23.71
C ASP A 36 7.92 -3.15 22.62
N ASP A 37 9.09 -2.83 22.08
CA ASP A 37 9.26 -1.84 21.02
C ASP A 37 8.35 -2.11 19.80
N THR A 38 7.94 -3.35 19.59
CA THR A 38 6.90 -3.75 18.62
C THR A 38 5.51 -3.21 18.99
N ILE A 39 5.13 -3.21 20.27
CA ILE A 39 3.85 -2.65 20.74
C ILE A 39 3.92 -1.12 20.75
N LYS A 40 5.04 -0.55 21.15
CA LYS A 40 5.27 0.91 21.04
C LYS A 40 5.19 1.39 19.59
N ASN A 41 5.78 0.67 18.66
CA ASN A 41 5.66 1.00 17.25
C ASN A 41 4.22 0.88 16.74
N GLN A 42 3.46 -0.13 17.17
CA GLN A 42 2.03 -0.24 16.81
C GLN A 42 1.18 0.86 17.48
N VAL A 43 1.47 1.24 18.71
CA VAL A 43 0.75 2.32 19.41
C VAL A 43 1.18 3.70 18.89
N THR A 44 2.44 3.88 18.50
CA THR A 44 2.91 5.13 17.89
C THR A 44 2.27 5.33 16.50
N TYR A 45 2.01 4.25 15.75
CA TYR A 45 1.21 4.33 14.53
C TYR A 45 -0.26 4.70 14.77
N SER A 46 -0.80 4.50 15.99
CA SER A 46 -2.16 4.93 16.32
C SER A 46 -2.22 6.36 16.89
N ASP A 47 -1.13 6.91 17.41
CA ASP A 47 -1.05 8.31 17.84
C ASP A 47 -0.80 9.29 16.67
N ASP A 48 -0.15 8.81 15.59
CA ASP A 48 -0.04 9.49 14.31
C ASP A 48 -1.14 9.03 13.34
N ALA A 49 -2.36 8.81 13.80
CA ALA A 49 -3.48 8.50 12.94
C ALA A 49 -3.71 9.68 11.99
N ILE A 50 -3.16 9.56 10.78
CA ILE A 50 -3.41 10.53 9.71
C ILE A 50 -4.89 10.43 9.35
N THR A 51 -5.68 11.38 9.83
CA THR A 51 -7.08 11.48 9.46
C THR A 51 -7.18 12.26 8.16
N TYR A 52 -7.62 11.62 7.11
CA TYR A 52 -7.89 12.27 5.83
C TYR A 52 -9.35 12.04 5.44
N THR A 53 -9.91 13.00 4.73
CA THR A 53 -11.28 12.90 4.22
C THR A 53 -11.25 12.44 2.78
N LYS A 54 -11.84 11.27 2.51
CA LYS A 54 -12.00 10.73 1.16
C LYS A 54 -13.42 10.98 0.68
N GLN A 55 -13.58 11.62 -0.47
CA GLN A 55 -14.88 11.76 -1.12
C GLN A 55 -15.22 10.49 -1.88
N VAL A 56 -16.25 9.77 -1.44
CA VAL A 56 -16.78 8.60 -2.15
C VAL A 56 -17.99 9.06 -2.96
N LYS A 57 -17.95 8.84 -4.27
CA LYS A 57 -19.10 9.13 -5.14
C LYS A 57 -20.25 8.20 -4.77
N ALA A 58 -21.45 8.74 -4.56
CA ALA A 58 -22.64 7.94 -4.37
C ALA A 58 -22.98 7.14 -5.63
N ALA A 59 -23.54 5.92 -5.44
CA ALA A 59 -24.09 5.16 -6.56
C ALA A 59 -25.19 5.96 -7.26
N ARG A 60 -25.28 5.81 -8.58
CA ARG A 60 -26.38 6.42 -9.35
C ARG A 60 -27.70 5.77 -8.94
N GLY A 61 -28.81 6.52 -9.02
CA GLY A 61 -30.14 5.98 -8.80
C GLY A 61 -30.58 5.03 -9.91
N GLU A 62 -31.51 4.14 -9.58
CA GLU A 62 -32.15 3.28 -10.57
C GLU A 62 -33.26 4.04 -11.30
N ILE A 63 -33.54 3.67 -12.54
CA ILE A 63 -34.67 4.17 -13.30
C ILE A 63 -35.76 3.11 -13.28
N LEU A 64 -36.92 3.48 -12.75
CA LEU A 64 -38.07 2.59 -12.63
C LEU A 64 -39.19 3.04 -13.58
N ASP A 65 -40.04 2.10 -14.02
CA ASP A 65 -41.28 2.43 -14.68
C ASP A 65 -42.36 2.85 -13.66
N TYR A 66 -43.57 3.22 -14.14
CA TYR A 66 -44.67 3.63 -13.26
C TYR A 66 -45.19 2.49 -12.36
N ASN A 67 -44.88 1.24 -12.68
CA ASN A 67 -45.19 0.05 -11.88
C ASN A 67 -44.06 -0.35 -10.93
N SER A 68 -43.01 0.45 -10.81
CA SER A 68 -41.82 0.17 -10.02
C SER A 68 -40.96 -0.99 -10.55
N ASN A 69 -41.10 -1.35 -11.83
CA ASN A 69 -40.15 -2.29 -12.46
C ASN A 69 -38.85 -1.54 -12.83
N ILE A 70 -37.74 -2.18 -12.58
CA ILE A 70 -36.42 -1.62 -12.90
C ILE A 70 -36.22 -1.63 -14.42
N ILE A 71 -36.03 -0.44 -15.02
CA ILE A 71 -35.70 -0.27 -16.43
C ILE A 71 -34.18 -0.21 -16.60
N VAL A 72 -33.51 0.51 -15.69
CA VAL A 72 -32.05 0.67 -15.67
C VAL A 72 -31.57 0.53 -14.24
N THR A 73 -30.62 -0.35 -14.01
CA THR A 73 -29.92 -0.51 -12.74
C THR A 73 -28.43 -0.28 -12.92
N ASN A 74 -27.70 -0.09 -11.82
CA ASN A 74 -26.27 -0.03 -11.83
C ASN A 74 -25.70 -1.42 -11.58
N GLU A 75 -24.76 -1.84 -12.41
CA GLU A 75 -23.89 -2.97 -12.06
C GLU A 75 -22.74 -2.45 -11.19
N PRO A 76 -22.53 -3.02 -9.99
CA PRO A 76 -21.39 -2.66 -9.17
C PRO A 76 -20.11 -3.11 -9.86
N GLN A 77 -19.21 -2.18 -10.14
CA GLN A 77 -17.91 -2.47 -10.69
C GLN A 77 -16.86 -2.29 -9.59
N SER A 78 -15.87 -3.16 -9.56
CA SER A 78 -14.75 -3.10 -8.62
C SER A 78 -13.50 -2.61 -9.33
N ASN A 79 -12.83 -1.63 -8.74
CA ASN A 79 -11.56 -1.10 -9.24
C ASN A 79 -10.44 -1.48 -8.28
N LEU A 80 -9.28 -1.81 -8.82
CA LEU A 80 -8.05 -1.94 -8.03
C LEU A 80 -7.41 -0.57 -7.88
N VAL A 81 -7.28 -0.13 -6.64
CA VAL A 81 -6.68 1.15 -6.32
C VAL A 81 -5.47 0.98 -5.41
N LEU A 82 -4.46 1.80 -5.63
CA LEU A 82 -3.31 1.92 -4.74
C LEU A 82 -3.55 3.09 -3.80
N GLU A 83 -3.57 2.82 -2.50
CA GLU A 83 -3.75 3.85 -1.47
C GLU A 83 -2.40 4.22 -0.84
N LYS A 84 -2.15 5.52 -0.68
CA LYS A 84 -0.90 6.03 -0.11
C LYS A 84 -0.64 5.53 1.31
N ALA A 85 -1.69 5.31 2.10
CA ALA A 85 -1.60 4.81 3.47
C ALA A 85 -0.94 3.42 3.58
N PHE A 86 -1.08 2.60 2.54
CA PHE A 86 -0.54 1.24 2.50
C PHE A 86 0.71 1.11 1.61
N PHE A 87 1.03 2.14 0.85
CA PHE A 87 2.18 2.13 -0.04
C PHE A 87 3.48 2.36 0.72
N PRO A 88 4.54 1.56 0.49
CA PRO A 88 5.82 1.72 1.19
C PRO A 88 6.42 3.10 1.02
N SER A 89 6.96 3.66 2.10
CA SER A 89 7.68 4.95 2.06
C SER A 89 9.10 4.81 1.50
N ASP A 90 9.69 3.62 1.62
CA ASP A 90 10.98 3.29 1.03
C ASP A 90 10.84 3.14 -0.49
N LEU A 91 11.72 3.82 -1.26
CA LEU A 91 11.64 3.84 -2.72
C LEU A 91 11.86 2.46 -3.33
N LYS A 92 12.81 1.69 -2.82
CA LYS A 92 13.15 0.37 -3.38
C LYS A 92 12.05 -0.65 -3.09
N GLU A 93 11.51 -0.64 -1.86
CA GLU A 93 10.35 -1.48 -1.50
C GLU A 93 9.12 -1.08 -2.31
N GLY A 94 8.90 0.22 -2.51
CA GLY A 94 7.86 0.75 -3.37
C GLY A 94 7.98 0.26 -4.81
N ASN A 95 9.17 0.31 -5.41
CA ASN A 95 9.42 -0.17 -6.77
C ASN A 95 9.15 -1.67 -6.92
N LYS A 96 9.58 -2.47 -5.94
CA LYS A 96 9.28 -3.90 -5.90
C LYS A 96 7.78 -4.17 -5.81
N THR A 97 7.07 -3.38 -5.00
CA THR A 97 5.62 -3.47 -4.86
C THR A 97 4.92 -3.14 -6.18
N LEU A 98 5.30 -2.04 -6.86
CA LEU A 98 4.73 -1.65 -8.15
C LEU A 98 4.91 -2.75 -9.20
N LEU A 99 6.11 -3.28 -9.34
CA LEU A 99 6.39 -4.36 -10.29
C LEU A 99 5.60 -5.64 -9.92
N GLY A 100 5.48 -5.97 -8.63
CA GLY A 100 4.68 -7.10 -8.17
C GLY A 100 3.20 -6.95 -8.53
N ILE A 101 2.64 -5.76 -8.36
CA ILE A 101 1.26 -5.45 -8.75
C ILE A 101 1.08 -5.55 -10.26
N TYR A 102 1.99 -4.97 -11.04
CA TYR A 102 1.95 -5.05 -12.50
C TYR A 102 1.93 -6.50 -12.98
N ASN A 103 2.83 -7.33 -12.46
CA ASN A 103 2.87 -8.75 -12.83
C ASN A 103 1.59 -9.48 -12.41
N ALA A 104 1.05 -9.19 -11.23
CA ALA A 104 -0.20 -9.76 -10.77
C ALA A 104 -1.40 -9.38 -11.65
N LEU A 105 -1.45 -8.17 -12.18
CA LEU A 105 -2.45 -7.72 -13.15
C LEU A 105 -2.28 -8.48 -14.48
N LYS A 106 -1.06 -8.50 -15.01
CA LYS A 106 -0.73 -9.17 -16.27
C LYS A 106 -1.07 -10.67 -16.25
N ASP A 107 -0.74 -11.36 -15.15
CA ASP A 107 -1.03 -12.79 -14.99
C ASP A 107 -2.53 -13.12 -15.02
N ARG A 108 -3.38 -12.13 -14.68
CA ARG A 108 -4.84 -12.26 -14.71
C ARG A 108 -5.50 -11.68 -15.95
N GLY A 109 -4.69 -11.22 -16.90
CA GLY A 109 -5.17 -10.67 -18.17
C GLY A 109 -5.65 -9.22 -18.09
N TYR A 110 -5.37 -8.51 -16.98
CA TYR A 110 -5.60 -7.07 -16.90
C TYR A 110 -4.41 -6.32 -17.45
N GLU A 111 -4.66 -5.37 -18.35
CA GLU A 111 -3.63 -4.53 -18.92
C GLU A 111 -3.52 -3.21 -18.15
N TYR A 112 -2.36 -2.95 -17.55
CA TYR A 112 -2.06 -1.64 -17.00
C TYR A 112 -1.39 -0.78 -18.08
N LYS A 113 -2.01 0.36 -18.36
CA LYS A 113 -1.46 1.39 -19.25
C LYS A 113 -1.09 2.60 -18.45
N ASP A 114 0.20 2.89 -18.40
CA ASP A 114 0.66 4.15 -17.80
C ASP A 114 0.32 5.34 -18.71
N SER A 115 0.25 6.53 -18.11
CA SER A 115 0.01 7.78 -18.82
C SER A 115 1.28 8.40 -19.39
N LEU A 116 2.46 7.80 -19.14
CA LEU A 116 3.73 8.33 -19.64
C LEU A 116 3.78 8.19 -21.17
N PRO A 117 3.71 9.32 -21.93
CA PRO A 117 3.61 9.27 -23.40
C PRO A 117 4.98 9.04 -24.05
N ILE A 118 5.63 7.94 -23.67
CA ILE A 118 6.92 7.48 -24.17
C ILE A 118 6.79 6.00 -24.51
N THR A 119 7.42 5.58 -25.61
CA THR A 119 7.41 4.18 -26.05
C THR A 119 7.85 3.22 -24.95
N PRO A 120 7.30 1.98 -24.89
CA PRO A 120 7.68 1.00 -23.87
C PRO A 120 9.10 0.46 -24.08
N ASP A 121 9.55 0.41 -25.36
CA ASP A 121 10.82 -0.18 -25.77
C ASP A 121 11.83 0.87 -26.21
N ARG A 122 13.11 0.57 -26.05
CA ARG A 122 14.21 1.41 -26.58
C ARG A 122 14.30 1.28 -28.11
N PRO A 123 14.65 2.36 -28.84
CA PRO A 123 14.92 3.71 -28.31
C PRO A 123 13.64 4.40 -27.85
N TYR A 124 13.69 5.07 -26.69
CA TYR A 124 12.56 5.80 -26.16
C TYR A 124 12.24 7.03 -27.00
N VAL A 125 10.98 7.14 -27.42
CA VAL A 125 10.48 8.24 -28.25
C VAL A 125 9.15 8.71 -27.66
N PHE A 126 8.90 10.02 -27.72
CA PHE A 126 7.59 10.56 -27.34
C PHE A 126 6.53 10.04 -28.30
N THR A 127 5.40 9.61 -27.76
CA THR A 127 4.24 9.14 -28.53
C THR A 127 3.23 10.24 -28.80
N VAL A 128 3.49 11.46 -28.29
CA VAL A 128 2.68 12.67 -28.46
C VAL A 128 3.50 13.74 -29.21
N GLU A 129 2.82 14.63 -29.91
CA GLU A 129 3.47 15.76 -30.61
C GLU A 129 3.97 16.83 -29.63
N ASP A 130 3.20 17.09 -28.57
CA ASP A 130 3.56 18.04 -27.51
C ASP A 130 3.92 17.28 -26.23
N SER A 131 5.19 17.32 -25.87
CA SER A 131 5.74 16.69 -24.67
C SER A 131 6.02 17.69 -23.54
N THR A 132 5.54 18.92 -23.65
CA THR A 132 5.81 19.99 -22.69
C THR A 132 5.35 19.61 -21.28
N ASP A 133 4.15 19.07 -21.13
CA ASP A 133 3.58 18.71 -19.84
C ASP A 133 4.44 17.64 -19.12
N VAL A 134 4.93 16.64 -19.86
CA VAL A 134 5.80 15.59 -19.30
C VAL A 134 7.13 16.17 -18.81
N ILE A 135 7.72 17.04 -19.62
CA ILE A 135 9.00 17.69 -19.33
C ILE A 135 8.84 18.61 -18.10
N GLU A 136 7.75 19.36 -18.02
CA GLU A 136 7.43 20.24 -16.88
C GLU A 136 7.16 19.42 -15.60
N ASN A 137 6.35 18.37 -15.67
CA ASN A 137 6.05 17.48 -14.53
C ASN A 137 7.32 16.85 -13.94
N LEU A 138 8.32 16.59 -14.79
CA LEU A 138 9.61 16.05 -14.35
C LEU A 138 10.66 17.13 -14.01
N ASN A 139 10.30 18.40 -14.09
CA ASN A 139 11.21 19.54 -13.86
C ASN A 139 12.49 19.46 -14.72
N LEU A 140 12.35 19.04 -15.97
CA LEU A 140 13.43 18.97 -16.94
C LEU A 140 13.52 20.22 -17.82
N ASN A 141 14.66 20.35 -18.51
CA ASN A 141 14.82 21.41 -19.50
C ASN A 141 13.92 21.17 -20.73
N VAL A 142 13.40 22.22 -21.33
CA VAL A 142 12.50 22.17 -22.52
C VAL A 142 13.06 21.35 -23.69
N TYR A 143 14.38 21.14 -23.75
CA TYR A 143 15.04 20.34 -24.80
C TYR A 143 15.27 18.89 -24.38
N ALA A 144 14.68 18.43 -23.25
CA ALA A 144 14.83 17.08 -22.78
C ALA A 144 14.24 16.07 -23.77
N THR A 145 14.94 14.99 -23.98
CA THR A 145 14.49 13.86 -24.82
C THR A 145 13.66 12.88 -24.00
N ALA A 146 12.94 11.99 -24.66
CA ALA A 146 12.23 10.90 -24.02
C ALA A 146 13.16 10.02 -23.15
N GLU A 147 14.40 9.78 -23.59
CA GLU A 147 15.42 9.08 -22.82
C GLU A 147 15.74 9.84 -21.52
N ASN A 148 15.93 11.15 -21.59
CA ASN A 148 16.19 11.96 -20.40
C ASN A 148 15.03 11.90 -19.39
N CYS A 149 13.77 11.82 -19.84
CA CYS A 149 12.60 11.69 -18.98
C CYS A 149 12.61 10.34 -18.25
N VAL A 150 12.87 9.25 -18.95
CA VAL A 150 12.95 7.91 -18.35
C VAL A 150 14.13 7.80 -17.40
N ASP A 151 15.31 8.29 -17.78
CA ASP A 151 16.52 8.30 -16.92
C ASP A 151 16.28 9.12 -15.65
N LYS A 152 15.58 10.25 -15.75
CA LYS A 152 15.20 11.07 -14.61
C LYS A 152 14.28 10.30 -13.66
N LEU A 153 13.25 9.62 -14.18
CA LEU A 153 12.34 8.81 -13.38
C LEU A 153 13.08 7.65 -12.69
N ILE A 154 14.02 7.01 -13.38
CA ILE A 154 14.86 5.94 -12.84
C ILE A 154 15.71 6.47 -11.69
N SER A 155 16.38 7.60 -11.88
CA SER A 155 17.26 8.20 -10.90
C SER A 155 16.52 8.71 -9.67
N ASP A 156 15.43 9.49 -9.87
CA ASP A 156 14.68 10.10 -8.77
C ASP A 156 13.97 9.07 -7.90
N ASN A 157 13.60 7.92 -8.47
CA ASN A 157 12.91 6.85 -7.75
C ASN A 157 13.84 5.71 -7.33
N GLU A 158 15.16 5.85 -7.45
CA GLU A 158 16.15 4.83 -7.10
C GLU A 158 15.81 3.45 -7.67
N ILE A 159 15.40 3.40 -8.95
CA ILE A 159 15.08 2.14 -9.62
C ILE A 159 16.38 1.36 -9.83
N ASP A 160 16.44 0.16 -9.26
CA ASP A 160 17.69 -0.63 -9.23
C ASP A 160 18.12 -1.06 -10.62
N GLU A 161 19.44 -1.08 -10.85
CA GLU A 161 20.03 -1.49 -12.14
C GLU A 161 19.83 -2.98 -12.44
N SER A 162 19.52 -3.79 -11.44
CA SER A 162 19.26 -5.23 -11.61
C SER A 162 17.96 -5.54 -12.35
N TYR A 163 17.04 -4.59 -12.43
CA TYR A 163 15.82 -4.73 -13.23
C TYR A 163 16.15 -4.67 -14.73
N SER A 164 15.40 -5.45 -15.54
CA SER A 164 15.47 -5.35 -16.99
C SER A 164 15.00 -3.98 -17.49
N ASP A 165 15.34 -3.62 -18.73
CA ASP A 165 14.92 -2.34 -19.31
C ASP A 165 13.38 -2.23 -19.38
N GLU A 166 12.68 -3.34 -19.67
CA GLU A 166 11.23 -3.42 -19.65
C GLU A 166 10.68 -3.13 -18.22
N GLU A 167 11.21 -3.80 -17.21
CA GLU A 167 10.79 -3.60 -15.82
C GLU A 167 11.06 -2.18 -15.33
N LYS A 168 12.22 -1.61 -15.66
CA LYS A 168 12.55 -0.21 -15.36
C LYS A 168 11.56 0.74 -15.99
N ARG A 169 11.19 0.51 -17.25
CA ARG A 169 10.22 1.35 -17.97
C ARG A 169 8.82 1.25 -17.37
N ILE A 170 8.39 0.05 -16.96
CA ILE A 170 7.10 -0.18 -16.28
C ILE A 170 7.07 0.58 -14.94
N ILE A 171 8.09 0.40 -14.09
CA ILE A 171 8.16 1.10 -12.80
C ILE A 171 8.19 2.61 -13.02
N ALA A 172 8.97 3.10 -13.98
CA ALA A 172 9.04 4.52 -14.32
C ALA A 172 7.67 5.09 -14.76
N GLY A 173 6.91 4.34 -15.56
CA GLY A 173 5.56 4.71 -15.97
C GLY A 173 4.59 4.81 -14.79
N MET A 174 4.59 3.81 -13.90
CA MET A 174 3.77 3.84 -12.69
C MET A 174 4.16 4.97 -11.73
N ARG A 175 5.46 5.30 -11.64
CA ARG A 175 5.94 6.46 -10.87
C ARG A 175 5.53 7.78 -11.48
N TYR A 176 5.52 7.86 -12.82
CA TYR A 176 5.01 9.03 -13.52
C TYR A 176 3.51 9.24 -13.26
N ASP A 177 2.71 8.16 -13.30
CA ASP A 177 1.28 8.22 -12.97
C ASP A 177 1.03 8.74 -11.55
N MET A 178 1.90 8.39 -10.60
CA MET A 178 1.82 8.93 -9.25
C MET A 178 2.05 10.45 -9.21
N ILE A 179 2.93 10.97 -10.07
CA ILE A 179 3.20 12.41 -10.17
C ILE A 179 2.03 13.10 -10.86
N GLU A 180 1.63 12.61 -12.03
CA GLU A 180 0.58 13.22 -12.85
C GLU A 180 -0.77 13.25 -12.14
N LYS A 181 -1.11 12.18 -11.42
CA LYS A 181 -2.39 12.04 -10.70
C LYS A 181 -2.33 12.54 -9.25
N ASP A 182 -1.25 13.20 -8.87
CA ASP A 182 -1.05 13.75 -7.52
C ASP A 182 -1.35 12.72 -6.42
N PHE A 183 -0.66 11.57 -6.49
CA PHE A 183 -0.85 10.44 -5.58
C PHE A 183 -0.54 10.84 -4.13
N ALA A 184 -1.59 10.93 -3.30
CA ALA A 184 -1.54 11.40 -1.92
C ALA A 184 -2.52 10.62 -1.05
N TYR A 185 -2.54 10.90 0.26
CA TYR A 185 -3.50 10.27 1.18
C TYR A 185 -4.98 10.55 0.83
N SER A 186 -5.25 11.64 0.15
CA SER A 186 -6.60 12.01 -0.32
C SER A 186 -6.90 11.57 -1.74
N ASN A 187 -5.90 11.08 -2.48
CA ASN A 187 -6.02 10.78 -3.90
C ASN A 187 -5.33 9.46 -4.23
N ASP A 188 -6.12 8.43 -4.50
CA ASP A 188 -5.64 7.09 -4.82
C ASP A 188 -5.25 6.99 -6.29
N LEU A 189 -4.35 6.05 -6.59
CA LEU A 189 -4.02 5.68 -7.96
C LEU A 189 -4.86 4.48 -8.40
N VAL A 190 -5.69 4.64 -9.42
CA VAL A 190 -6.44 3.54 -10.04
C VAL A 190 -5.49 2.75 -10.92
N LEU A 191 -5.37 1.45 -10.64
CA LEU A 191 -4.48 0.53 -11.34
C LEU A 191 -5.21 -0.32 -12.39
N ALA A 192 -6.45 -0.71 -12.09
CA ALA A 192 -7.32 -1.40 -13.02
C ALA A 192 -8.78 -1.09 -12.68
N GLU A 193 -9.60 -1.01 -13.71
CA GLU A 193 -11.04 -0.81 -13.61
C GLU A 193 -11.77 -2.09 -14.00
N ASP A 194 -13.01 -2.21 -13.55
CA ASP A 194 -13.93 -3.29 -13.92
C ASP A 194 -13.38 -4.70 -13.66
N ILE A 195 -12.88 -4.91 -12.44
CA ILE A 195 -12.30 -6.18 -12.00
C ILE A 195 -13.43 -7.14 -11.58
N ASP A 196 -13.37 -8.37 -12.07
CA ASP A 196 -14.31 -9.43 -11.69
C ASP A 196 -14.18 -9.84 -10.21
N GLU A 197 -15.26 -10.40 -9.63
CA GLU A 197 -15.31 -10.78 -8.21
C GLU A 197 -14.21 -11.80 -7.81
N THR A 198 -13.85 -12.71 -8.72
CA THR A 198 -12.84 -13.73 -8.45
C THR A 198 -11.47 -13.07 -8.31
N SER A 199 -11.13 -12.19 -9.25
CA SER A 199 -9.90 -11.41 -9.21
C SER A 199 -9.83 -10.46 -8.01
N VAL A 200 -10.96 -9.88 -7.58
CA VAL A 200 -11.04 -9.07 -6.35
C VAL A 200 -10.61 -9.86 -5.12
N ILE A 201 -11.04 -11.12 -4.99
CA ILE A 201 -10.66 -11.98 -3.85
C ILE A 201 -9.16 -12.25 -3.88
N GLU A 202 -8.63 -12.58 -5.05
CA GLU A 202 -7.20 -12.86 -5.22
C GLU A 202 -6.33 -11.61 -4.97
N PHE A 203 -6.74 -10.44 -5.45
CA PHE A 203 -6.05 -9.19 -5.13
C PHE A 203 -6.12 -8.84 -3.65
N LYS A 204 -7.21 -9.17 -2.95
CA LYS A 204 -7.29 -9.03 -1.49
C LYS A 204 -6.31 -9.93 -0.74
N GLU A 205 -6.07 -11.15 -1.22
CA GLU A 205 -5.05 -12.02 -0.65
C GLU A 205 -3.64 -11.47 -0.90
N LEU A 206 -3.37 -10.99 -2.12
CA LEU A 206 -2.12 -10.32 -2.46
C LEU A 206 -1.92 -8.99 -1.72
N SER A 207 -3.00 -8.29 -1.36
CA SER A 207 -2.92 -7.03 -0.61
C SER A 207 -2.26 -7.21 0.76
N ASN A 208 -2.47 -8.37 1.40
CA ASN A 208 -1.77 -8.72 2.63
C ASN A 208 -0.26 -8.91 2.41
N PHE A 209 0.15 -9.32 1.21
CA PHE A 209 1.55 -9.55 0.85
C PHE A 209 2.25 -8.27 0.39
N TYR A 210 1.56 -7.43 -0.41
CA TYR A 210 2.11 -6.20 -1.01
C TYR A 210 1.63 -4.93 -0.31
N LYS A 211 0.84 -5.02 0.78
CA LYS A 211 0.22 -3.86 1.47
C LYS A 211 -0.56 -2.94 0.51
N ILE A 212 -1.26 -3.53 -0.46
CA ILE A 212 -2.08 -2.81 -1.42
C ILE A 212 -3.42 -2.46 -0.77
N GLY A 213 -3.96 -1.27 -1.04
CA GLY A 213 -5.27 -0.84 -0.60
C GLY A 213 -6.42 -1.67 -1.18
N ARG A 214 -7.59 -1.52 -0.60
CA ARG A 214 -8.77 -2.35 -0.89
C ARG A 214 -9.30 -2.10 -2.30
N ALA A 215 -9.74 -3.17 -2.98
CA ALA A 215 -10.68 -3.06 -4.10
C ALA A 215 -12.05 -2.60 -3.59
N HIS A 216 -12.58 -1.54 -4.14
CA HIS A 216 -13.93 -1.00 -3.85
C HIS A 216 -14.77 -1.10 -5.10
#